data_20e46da099052630b26b1408531cb1b3
#
_entry.id   20e46da099052630b26b1408531cb1b3
#
_cell.length_a   1.000
_cell.length_b   1.000
_cell.length_c   1.000
_cell.angle_alpha   90.00
_cell.angle_beta   90.00
_cell.angle_gamma   90.00
#
_symmetry.space_group_name_H-M   'P 1'
#
loop_
_entity.id
_entity.type
_entity.pdbx_description
1 polymer ?
#
loop_
_entity_poly.entity_id
_entity_poly.type
_entity_poly.pdbx_seq_one_letter_code
_entity_poly.pdbx_strand_id
1 'polypeptide(L)'
;MLNFNRLQDWEAPAREWKPLCDVTSNHRIDWCELDGDVRVVGANGSVTLVAPPGADGRSFREESWRIKPYPRKADPNAMRNVREVTVRSVSGGAPACTDRHDVPALVFSDRGYTGNYFHAYTDVVLPLFLTARQYAGEVLLLVTNHQAWWVGKYAPVFRSLSKYEPVDLDRDPRVHCFRRVQVGLTSHDDFSIDPRRAPNGYSMPDFTAFLRAAYGLPRDAVLPVAPRGQGQGRRPRLLVIARARNRRFLNVEQIARGARRVGFEVVVSEGGHEVAPFAELANGCDAVVGVHGAGLTNSVFLPTGAVFIQVVPFGKMEHIGEVDFGVPAVDMGLRYIAYSAGVEESTLVDTLGRDHPAVKDPESIHRSGWGKVAEYYLGRQDIRLDLARFEPVLRKAMELLREQR
;
A
#
# COMPACT_ATOMS: atom_id res chain seq x y z
N MET A 1 20.72 14.13 -64.98
CA MET A 1 21.70 13.86 -63.94
C MET A 1 21.26 14.60 -62.67
N LEU A 2 20.53 13.96 -61.81
CA LEU A 2 20.06 14.51 -60.56
C LEU A 2 20.99 13.97 -59.43
N ASN A 3 21.66 14.91 -58.75
CA ASN A 3 22.56 14.64 -57.66
C ASN A 3 21.79 14.19 -56.41
N PHE A 4 21.82 12.88 -56.10
CA PHE A 4 21.47 12.34 -54.80
C PHE A 4 22.76 12.25 -53.95
N ASN A 5 22.99 13.20 -53.05
CA ASN A 5 23.88 13.03 -51.92
C ASN A 5 23.59 14.13 -50.90
N ARG A 6 22.65 13.86 -49.98
CA ARG A 6 22.63 14.32 -48.59
C ARG A 6 21.98 13.24 -47.77
N LEU A 7 22.76 12.24 -47.39
CA LEU A 7 22.52 11.50 -46.16
C LEU A 7 22.77 12.50 -45.04
N GLN A 8 21.71 13.02 -44.45
CA GLN A 8 21.81 13.73 -43.19
C GLN A 8 22.16 12.65 -42.16
N ASP A 9 23.39 12.71 -41.67
CA ASP A 9 23.81 12.00 -40.45
C ASP A 9 22.90 12.46 -39.33
N TRP A 10 21.93 11.62 -38.98
CA TRP A 10 21.23 11.70 -37.71
C TRP A 10 22.23 11.24 -36.65
N GLU A 11 23.07 12.14 -36.17
CA GLU A 11 23.76 11.92 -34.91
C GLU A 11 22.65 11.79 -33.84
N ALA A 12 22.48 10.59 -33.31
CA ALA A 12 21.65 10.38 -32.14
C ALA A 12 22.13 11.39 -31.09
N PRO A 13 21.22 12.11 -30.40
CA PRO A 13 21.62 13.08 -29.40
C PRO A 13 22.53 12.36 -28.38
N ALA A 14 23.72 12.95 -28.16
CA ALA A 14 24.70 12.41 -27.23
C ALA A 14 24.00 12.12 -25.90
N ARG A 15 24.08 10.86 -25.44
CA ARG A 15 23.46 10.44 -24.18
C ARG A 15 23.97 11.32 -23.05
N GLU A 16 23.11 12.13 -22.47
CA GLU A 16 23.45 12.98 -21.32
C GLU A 16 23.57 12.07 -20.09
N TRP A 17 24.76 12.00 -19.53
CA TRP A 17 25.04 11.19 -18.32
C TRP A 17 24.71 12.01 -17.09
N LYS A 18 23.47 11.89 -16.63
CA LYS A 18 22.99 12.50 -15.38
C LYS A 18 21.91 11.61 -14.74
N PRO A 19 21.69 11.72 -13.43
CA PRO A 19 20.53 11.14 -12.78
C PRO A 19 19.22 11.67 -13.39
N LEU A 20 18.27 10.80 -13.63
CA LEU A 20 16.90 11.20 -13.95
C LEU A 20 16.12 11.33 -12.64
N CYS A 21 15.88 12.55 -12.19
CA CYS A 21 15.19 12.82 -10.93
C CYS A 21 13.87 13.55 -11.16
N ASP A 22 12.82 13.11 -10.47
CA ASP A 22 11.55 13.83 -10.35
C ASP A 22 11.30 14.19 -8.87
N VAL A 23 11.47 15.47 -8.56
CA VAL A 23 11.22 16.05 -7.24
C VAL A 23 10.07 17.07 -7.25
N THR A 24 9.35 17.19 -8.38
CA THR A 24 8.33 18.20 -8.59
C THR A 24 6.98 17.66 -9.04
N SER A 25 6.95 16.73 -10.00
CA SER A 25 5.70 16.32 -10.65
C SER A 25 4.92 15.30 -9.83
N ASN A 26 5.60 14.42 -9.08
CA ASN A 26 4.94 13.45 -8.22
C ASN A 26 4.61 14.07 -6.86
N HIS A 27 3.33 14.10 -6.51
CA HIS A 27 2.86 14.67 -5.24
C HIS A 27 3.12 13.79 -4.02
N ARG A 28 3.40 12.48 -4.22
CA ARG A 28 3.58 11.52 -3.13
C ARG A 28 5.03 11.29 -2.76
N ILE A 29 5.93 11.21 -3.75
CA ILE A 29 7.32 10.83 -3.54
C ILE A 29 8.27 11.54 -4.50
N ASP A 30 9.45 11.85 -4.00
CA ASP A 30 10.61 12.18 -4.82
C ASP A 30 11.35 10.90 -5.21
N TRP A 31 11.80 10.82 -6.45
CA TRP A 31 12.55 9.67 -6.92
C TRP A 31 13.65 10.05 -7.90
N CYS A 32 14.68 9.21 -7.97
CA CYS A 32 15.75 9.32 -8.96
C CYS A 32 16.07 7.94 -9.55
N GLU A 33 16.41 7.92 -10.82
CA GLU A 33 16.98 6.75 -11.52
C GLU A 33 18.39 7.12 -12.04
N LEU A 34 19.36 6.25 -11.78
CA LEU A 34 20.74 6.40 -12.16
C LEU A 34 21.19 5.19 -12.97
N ASP A 35 21.76 5.44 -14.17
CA ASP A 35 22.31 4.40 -15.05
C ASP A 35 23.80 4.69 -15.34
N GLY A 36 24.69 3.75 -15.04
CA GLY A 36 26.13 3.89 -15.26
C GLY A 36 26.98 3.29 -14.14
N ASP A 37 28.11 3.89 -13.76
CA ASP A 37 28.87 3.53 -12.56
C ASP A 37 28.22 4.24 -11.37
N VAL A 38 27.31 3.53 -10.68
CA VAL A 38 26.58 4.08 -9.52
C VAL A 38 27.12 3.47 -8.24
N ARG A 39 27.51 4.32 -7.29
CA ARG A 39 28.09 3.93 -6.00
C ARG A 39 27.20 4.37 -4.85
N VAL A 40 26.80 3.41 -4.04
CA VAL A 40 25.92 3.60 -2.88
C VAL A 40 26.72 3.41 -1.62
N VAL A 41 26.70 4.44 -0.75
CA VAL A 41 27.39 4.43 0.54
C VAL A 41 26.37 4.68 1.64
N GLY A 42 26.06 3.66 2.41
CA GLY A 42 25.05 3.72 3.46
C GLY A 42 25.44 4.64 4.61
N ALA A 43 26.68 4.60 5.05
CA ALA A 43 27.16 5.37 6.21
C ALA A 43 26.83 6.88 6.13
N ASN A 44 26.97 7.48 4.95
CA ASN A 44 26.68 8.90 4.72
C ASN A 44 25.40 9.15 3.91
N GLY A 45 24.65 8.09 3.54
CA GLY A 45 23.41 8.20 2.78
C GLY A 45 23.62 8.77 1.37
N SER A 46 24.71 8.42 0.67
CA SER A 46 24.96 8.92 -0.68
C SER A 46 24.79 7.88 -1.76
N VAL A 47 24.19 8.30 -2.88
CA VAL A 47 24.06 7.55 -4.14
C VAL A 47 24.73 8.41 -5.23
N THR A 48 25.83 7.95 -5.77
CA THR A 48 26.72 8.75 -6.63
C THR A 48 26.84 8.10 -8.00
N LEU A 49 26.43 8.80 -9.06
CA LEU A 49 26.73 8.48 -10.45
C LEU A 49 28.11 9.04 -10.80
N VAL A 50 29.01 8.19 -11.26
CA VAL A 50 30.37 8.57 -11.66
C VAL A 50 30.41 8.75 -13.15
N ALA A 51 31.03 9.86 -13.59
CA ALA A 51 31.21 10.13 -15.02
C ALA A 51 32.00 8.99 -15.69
N PRO A 52 31.60 8.57 -16.91
CA PRO A 52 32.37 7.60 -17.66
C PRO A 52 33.74 8.22 -18.08
N PRO A 53 34.77 7.40 -18.30
CA PRO A 53 36.06 7.89 -18.79
C PRO A 53 35.91 8.69 -20.08
N GLY A 54 36.48 9.89 -20.12
CA GLY A 54 36.44 10.78 -21.29
C GLY A 54 35.16 11.61 -21.44
N ALA A 55 34.24 11.56 -20.47
CA ALA A 55 33.10 12.47 -20.45
C ALA A 55 33.57 13.92 -20.36
N ASP A 56 33.03 14.77 -21.23
CA ASP A 56 33.29 16.22 -21.22
C ASP A 56 32.11 16.98 -20.56
N GLY A 57 32.28 18.26 -20.32
CA GLY A 57 31.26 19.10 -19.71
C GLY A 57 29.99 19.30 -20.56
N ARG A 58 29.94 18.75 -21.80
CA ARG A 58 28.73 18.74 -22.64
C ARG A 58 27.90 17.50 -22.44
N SER A 59 28.57 16.37 -22.15
CA SER A 59 27.94 15.07 -21.98
C SER A 59 27.68 14.69 -20.51
N PHE A 60 28.28 15.41 -19.55
CA PHE A 60 28.16 15.16 -18.13
C PHE A 60 28.01 16.46 -17.34
N ARG A 61 27.05 16.48 -16.40
CA ARG A 61 26.83 17.59 -15.46
C ARG A 61 26.89 17.09 -14.03
N GLU A 62 27.58 17.85 -13.19
CA GLU A 62 27.54 17.64 -11.75
C GLU A 62 26.28 18.27 -11.17
N GLU A 63 25.41 17.44 -10.64
CA GLU A 63 24.13 17.83 -10.05
C GLU A 63 23.94 17.08 -8.71
N SER A 64 23.07 17.60 -7.85
CA SER A 64 22.81 17.01 -6.54
C SER A 64 21.36 17.22 -6.11
N TRP A 65 20.75 16.18 -5.58
CA TRP A 65 19.40 16.17 -5.02
C TRP A 65 19.41 15.57 -3.63
N ARG A 66 18.51 16.03 -2.79
CA ARG A 66 18.28 15.50 -1.45
C ARG A 66 16.88 14.88 -1.42
N ILE A 67 16.80 13.58 -1.21
CA ILE A 67 15.57 12.80 -1.32
C ILE A 67 15.32 12.04 -0.02
N LYS A 68 14.08 12.09 0.46
CA LYS A 68 13.57 11.19 1.49
C LYS A 68 12.76 10.10 0.79
N PRO A 69 13.29 8.87 0.64
CA PRO A 69 12.71 7.86 -0.24
C PRO A 69 11.55 7.12 0.43
N TYR A 70 10.47 7.85 0.72
CA TYR A 70 9.23 7.35 1.31
C TYR A 70 8.03 8.14 0.78
N PRO A 71 6.94 7.47 0.33
CA PRO A 71 5.75 8.16 -0.19
C PRO A 71 4.99 8.83 0.96
N ARG A 72 4.90 10.08 0.99
CA ARG A 72 4.18 11.02 1.88
C ARG A 72 4.93 12.35 1.96
N LYS A 73 5.59 12.76 0.88
CA LYS A 73 6.46 13.95 0.90
C LYS A 73 5.76 15.22 1.40
N ALA A 74 4.45 15.31 1.20
CA ALA A 74 3.66 16.45 1.68
C ALA A 74 3.26 16.36 3.17
N ASP A 75 3.55 15.24 3.86
CA ASP A 75 3.22 15.03 5.28
C ASP A 75 4.47 15.18 6.17
N PRO A 76 4.66 16.33 6.85
CA PRO A 76 5.83 16.56 7.70
C PRO A 76 5.96 15.56 8.86
N ASN A 77 4.84 15.01 9.36
CA ASN A 77 4.85 14.06 10.46
C ASN A 77 5.37 12.70 10.00
N ALA A 78 4.92 12.22 8.84
CA ALA A 78 5.44 11.00 8.24
C ALA A 78 6.94 11.15 7.91
N MET A 79 7.32 12.27 7.31
CA MET A 79 8.67 12.52 6.81
C MET A 79 9.68 12.90 7.88
N ARG A 80 9.25 13.21 9.11
CA ARG A 80 10.15 13.65 10.21
C ARG A 80 11.29 12.67 10.48
N ASN A 81 10.98 11.37 10.49
CA ASN A 81 11.93 10.31 10.84
C ASN A 81 12.48 9.55 9.64
N VAL A 82 12.15 9.98 8.42
CA VAL A 82 12.70 9.39 7.19
C VAL A 82 14.07 10.00 6.93
N ARG A 83 15.08 9.14 6.81
CA ARG A 83 16.44 9.55 6.50
C ARG A 83 16.51 10.13 5.09
N GLU A 84 17.23 11.23 4.95
CA GLU A 84 17.50 11.84 3.65
C GLU A 84 18.69 11.14 2.98
N VAL A 85 18.56 10.88 1.70
CA VAL A 85 19.60 10.35 0.82
C VAL A 85 20.04 11.42 -0.17
N THR A 86 21.34 11.61 -0.31
CA THR A 86 21.91 12.54 -1.30
C THR A 86 22.20 11.78 -2.59
N VAL A 87 21.49 12.11 -3.66
CA VAL A 87 21.75 11.64 -5.02
C VAL A 87 22.61 12.69 -5.73
N ARG A 88 23.71 12.27 -6.36
CA ARG A 88 24.59 13.21 -7.06
C ARG A 88 25.31 12.58 -8.23
N SER A 89 25.77 13.40 -9.15
CA SER A 89 26.71 13.04 -10.20
C SER A 89 28.05 13.73 -10.00
N VAL A 90 29.15 13.02 -10.23
CA VAL A 90 30.52 13.55 -10.03
C VAL A 90 31.45 13.13 -11.16
N SER A 91 32.36 14.03 -11.53
CA SER A 91 33.42 13.74 -12.52
C SER A 91 34.58 12.94 -11.93
N GLY A 92 34.73 12.94 -10.61
CA GLY A 92 35.78 12.21 -9.90
C GLY A 92 35.59 12.21 -8.39
N GLY A 93 36.51 11.59 -7.65
CA GLY A 93 36.50 11.59 -6.18
C GLY A 93 35.47 10.68 -5.54
N ALA A 94 34.82 9.81 -6.31
CA ALA A 94 33.90 8.81 -5.75
C ALA A 94 34.66 7.71 -5.01
N PRO A 95 34.12 7.17 -3.90
CA PRO A 95 34.79 6.12 -3.11
C PRO A 95 35.00 4.84 -3.93
N ALA A 96 36.06 4.09 -3.64
CA ALA A 96 36.33 2.82 -4.31
C ALA A 96 35.23 1.78 -3.99
N CYS A 97 34.86 0.97 -4.99
CA CYS A 97 33.90 -0.12 -4.79
C CYS A 97 34.48 -1.21 -3.89
N THR A 98 33.73 -1.62 -2.89
CA THR A 98 34.02 -2.85 -2.11
C THR A 98 33.20 -4.03 -2.61
N ASP A 99 31.95 -3.81 -2.97
CA ASP A 99 31.06 -4.81 -3.52
C ASP A 99 30.48 -4.38 -4.86
N ARG A 100 30.57 -5.26 -5.88
CA ARG A 100 29.99 -5.05 -7.19
C ARG A 100 28.82 -5.97 -7.41
N HIS A 101 27.75 -5.43 -7.97
CA HIS A 101 26.50 -6.16 -8.23
C HIS A 101 26.14 -6.06 -9.71
N ASP A 102 25.75 -7.18 -10.29
CA ASP A 102 25.27 -7.23 -11.68
C ASP A 102 23.76 -6.97 -11.81
N VAL A 103 23.05 -6.93 -10.68
CA VAL A 103 21.62 -6.63 -10.60
C VAL A 103 21.40 -5.16 -10.20
N PRO A 104 20.26 -4.57 -10.58
CA PRO A 104 19.90 -3.22 -10.12
C PRO A 104 19.60 -3.17 -8.62
N ALA A 105 19.61 -1.96 -8.06
CA ALA A 105 19.22 -1.73 -6.67
C ALA A 105 18.06 -0.75 -6.54
N LEU A 106 17.25 -0.96 -5.49
CA LEU A 106 16.20 -0.05 -5.07
C LEU A 106 16.51 0.47 -3.67
N VAL A 107 16.59 1.80 -3.51
CA VAL A 107 16.80 2.47 -2.22
C VAL A 107 15.49 3.04 -1.73
N PHE A 108 15.02 2.59 -0.57
CA PHE A 108 13.77 3.08 0.03
C PHE A 108 13.83 3.02 1.56
N SER A 109 12.88 3.69 2.23
CA SER A 109 12.76 3.69 3.69
C SER A 109 11.56 2.86 4.13
N ASP A 110 11.72 2.08 5.21
CA ASP A 110 10.63 1.40 5.91
C ASP A 110 10.17 2.14 7.18
N ARG A 111 10.48 3.45 7.30
CA ARG A 111 10.07 4.32 8.41
C ARG A 111 8.69 4.97 8.16
N GLY A 112 8.54 6.25 8.39
CA GLY A 112 7.28 6.98 8.23
C GLY A 112 6.17 6.40 9.12
N TYR A 113 5.05 6.03 8.53
CA TYR A 113 3.88 5.45 9.23
C TYR A 113 3.79 3.92 9.18
N THR A 114 4.84 3.20 8.82
CA THR A 114 4.82 1.74 8.60
C THR A 114 4.44 0.91 9.83
N GLY A 115 4.45 1.49 11.03
CA GLY A 115 3.85 0.90 12.22
C GLY A 115 2.32 0.73 12.15
N ASN A 116 1.64 1.48 11.28
CA ASN A 116 0.23 1.32 10.97
C ASN A 116 0.07 0.37 9.78
N TYR A 117 -0.81 -0.63 9.92
CA TYR A 117 -0.97 -1.69 8.93
C TYR A 117 -1.46 -1.20 7.55
N PHE A 118 -2.33 -0.19 7.49
CA PHE A 118 -2.73 0.45 6.24
C PHE A 118 -1.53 1.13 5.56
N HIS A 119 -0.78 1.92 6.33
CA HIS A 119 0.40 2.61 5.81
C HIS A 119 1.53 1.66 5.40
N ALA A 120 1.69 0.53 6.09
CA ALA A 120 2.65 -0.49 5.66
C ALA A 120 2.39 -0.95 4.22
N TYR A 121 1.11 -1.14 3.87
CA TYR A 121 0.73 -1.56 2.51
C TYR A 121 0.75 -0.41 1.51
N THR A 122 0.06 0.69 1.79
CA THR A 122 -0.07 1.79 0.82
C THR A 122 1.24 2.54 0.58
N ASP A 123 2.10 2.63 1.60
CA ASP A 123 3.32 3.44 1.50
C ASP A 123 4.57 2.61 1.14
N VAL A 124 4.60 1.30 1.42
CA VAL A 124 5.78 0.48 1.12
C VAL A 124 5.47 -0.79 0.34
N VAL A 125 4.59 -1.68 0.81
CA VAL A 125 4.41 -3.00 0.19
C VAL A 125 3.89 -2.90 -1.24
N LEU A 126 2.89 -2.07 -1.50
CA LEU A 126 2.34 -1.84 -2.84
C LEU A 126 3.32 -1.09 -3.75
N PRO A 127 3.96 0.04 -3.33
CA PRO A 127 5.01 0.69 -4.09
C PRO A 127 6.21 -0.22 -4.39
N LEU A 128 6.60 -1.07 -3.43
CA LEU A 128 7.68 -2.03 -3.63
C LEU A 128 7.30 -3.08 -4.69
N PHE A 129 6.05 -3.59 -4.67
CA PHE A 129 5.54 -4.46 -5.73
C PHE A 129 5.63 -3.76 -7.09
N LEU A 130 5.12 -2.53 -7.22
CA LEU A 130 5.15 -1.77 -8.47
C LEU A 130 6.57 -1.60 -9.01
N THR A 131 7.53 -1.32 -8.11
CA THR A 131 8.91 -1.01 -8.51
C THR A 131 9.73 -2.26 -8.76
N ALA A 132 9.64 -3.28 -7.88
CA ALA A 132 10.54 -4.44 -7.89
C ALA A 132 10.07 -5.57 -8.81
N ARG A 133 8.75 -5.75 -9.00
CA ARG A 133 8.18 -6.90 -9.71
C ARG A 133 8.70 -7.06 -11.13
N GLN A 134 9.01 -5.96 -11.82
CA GLN A 134 9.53 -5.96 -13.18
C GLN A 134 10.89 -6.64 -13.32
N TYR A 135 11.66 -6.75 -12.23
CA TYR A 135 13.00 -7.36 -12.25
C TYR A 135 12.99 -8.87 -12.04
N ALA A 136 11.83 -9.51 -11.86
CA ALA A 136 11.67 -10.95 -11.70
C ALA A 136 12.58 -11.56 -10.60
N GLY A 137 12.81 -10.81 -9.53
CA GLY A 137 13.65 -11.20 -8.39
C GLY A 137 15.13 -10.81 -8.52
N GLU A 138 15.59 -10.37 -9.69
CA GLU A 138 16.96 -9.92 -9.91
C GLU A 138 17.12 -8.43 -9.54
N VAL A 139 16.95 -8.11 -8.28
CA VAL A 139 17.06 -6.74 -7.73
C VAL A 139 17.50 -6.78 -6.28
N LEU A 140 18.44 -5.93 -5.88
CA LEU A 140 18.86 -5.79 -4.48
C LEU A 140 18.08 -4.66 -3.79
N LEU A 141 17.52 -4.97 -2.61
CA LEU A 141 16.73 -4.03 -1.82
C LEU A 141 17.61 -3.39 -0.75
N LEU A 142 17.88 -2.09 -0.87
CA LEU A 142 18.69 -1.29 0.04
C LEU A 142 17.75 -0.46 0.91
N VAL A 143 17.60 -0.84 2.18
CA VAL A 143 16.62 -0.25 3.08
C VAL A 143 17.30 0.75 4.01
N THR A 144 16.95 2.04 3.88
CA THR A 144 17.33 3.06 4.85
C THR A 144 16.30 3.14 5.98
N ASN A 145 16.72 3.53 7.18
CA ASN A 145 15.93 3.44 8.42
C ASN A 145 15.46 2.01 8.75
N HIS A 146 16.19 1.00 8.32
CA HIS A 146 15.83 -0.42 8.39
C HIS A 146 15.29 -0.84 9.75
N GLN A 147 14.09 -1.43 9.76
CA GLN A 147 13.42 -2.00 10.92
C GLN A 147 13.33 -3.52 10.79
N ALA A 148 14.24 -4.27 11.42
CA ALA A 148 14.30 -5.73 11.30
C ALA A 148 12.96 -6.43 11.61
N TRP A 149 12.22 -5.94 12.62
CA TRP A 149 10.89 -6.48 12.97
C TRP A 149 9.87 -6.30 11.84
N TRP A 150 9.94 -5.17 11.11
CA TRP A 150 9.03 -4.87 10.01
C TRP A 150 9.37 -5.70 8.77
N VAL A 151 10.65 -5.75 8.38
CA VAL A 151 11.12 -6.60 7.28
C VAL A 151 10.80 -8.07 7.56
N GLY A 152 11.01 -8.55 8.80
CA GLY A 152 10.65 -9.91 9.20
C GLY A 152 9.15 -10.17 9.11
N LYS A 153 8.31 -9.22 9.49
CA LYS A 153 6.85 -9.32 9.40
C LYS A 153 6.35 -9.51 7.95
N TYR A 154 7.00 -8.87 6.99
CA TYR A 154 6.65 -8.93 5.57
C TYR A 154 7.63 -9.78 4.74
N ALA A 155 8.41 -10.66 5.38
CA ALA A 155 9.40 -11.51 4.73
C ALA A 155 8.88 -12.29 3.50
N PRO A 156 7.65 -12.85 3.48
CA PRO A 156 7.11 -13.49 2.28
C PRO A 156 7.06 -12.55 1.06
N VAL A 157 6.71 -11.28 1.25
CA VAL A 157 6.70 -10.27 0.18
C VAL A 157 8.11 -10.00 -0.32
N PHE A 158 9.06 -9.76 0.60
CA PHE A 158 10.46 -9.49 0.25
C PHE A 158 11.07 -10.64 -0.56
N ARG A 159 10.90 -11.88 -0.11
CA ARG A 159 11.41 -13.08 -0.80
C ARG A 159 10.75 -13.33 -2.15
N SER A 160 9.53 -12.87 -2.36
CA SER A 160 8.83 -12.98 -3.64
C SER A 160 9.22 -11.88 -4.64
N LEU A 161 9.80 -10.77 -4.16
CA LEU A 161 10.25 -9.65 -4.99
C LEU A 161 11.74 -9.64 -5.26
N SER A 162 12.55 -10.26 -4.38
CA SER A 162 13.99 -10.31 -4.52
C SER A 162 14.54 -11.69 -4.14
N LYS A 163 15.50 -12.20 -4.90
CA LYS A 163 16.28 -13.40 -4.57
C LYS A 163 17.37 -13.14 -3.52
N TYR A 164 17.59 -11.88 -3.19
CA TYR A 164 18.63 -11.40 -2.30
C TYR A 164 18.02 -10.91 -0.98
N GLU A 165 18.73 -11.11 0.13
CA GLU A 165 18.32 -10.55 1.41
C GLU A 165 18.38 -9.01 1.38
N PRO A 166 17.38 -8.31 1.95
CA PRO A 166 17.43 -6.86 2.06
C PRO A 166 18.63 -6.39 2.88
N VAL A 167 19.30 -5.34 2.42
CA VAL A 167 20.46 -4.76 3.10
C VAL A 167 20.03 -3.62 4.01
N ASP A 168 20.43 -3.66 5.29
CA ASP A 168 20.35 -2.50 6.21
C ASP A 168 21.38 -1.48 5.76
N LEU A 169 20.96 -0.59 4.84
CA LEU A 169 21.86 0.35 4.19
C LEU A 169 22.55 1.28 5.19
N ASP A 170 21.88 1.67 6.27
CA ASP A 170 22.39 2.64 7.22
C ASP A 170 23.53 2.09 8.08
N ARG A 171 23.59 0.77 8.23
CA ARG A 171 24.62 0.08 9.04
C ARG A 171 25.66 -0.65 8.19
N ASP A 172 25.46 -0.70 6.89
CA ASP A 172 26.39 -1.38 5.99
C ASP A 172 27.62 -0.48 5.72
N PRO A 173 28.85 -0.91 6.06
CA PRO A 173 30.06 -0.11 5.86
C PRO A 173 30.58 -0.17 4.42
N ARG A 174 30.00 -1.00 3.58
CA ARG A 174 30.47 -1.27 2.22
C ARG A 174 30.11 -0.15 1.26
N VAL A 175 30.88 -0.06 0.17
CA VAL A 175 30.56 0.76 -1.00
C VAL A 175 30.00 -0.20 -2.05
N HIS A 176 28.67 -0.19 -2.19
CA HIS A 176 27.98 -1.02 -3.17
C HIS A 176 27.97 -0.34 -4.53
N CYS A 177 28.36 -1.06 -5.57
CA CYS A 177 28.43 -0.53 -6.93
C CYS A 177 27.50 -1.30 -7.87
N PHE A 178 26.74 -0.54 -8.63
CA PHE A 178 25.68 -1.03 -9.53
C PHE A 178 25.79 -0.37 -10.90
N ARG A 179 25.15 -1.01 -11.90
CA ARG A 179 24.90 -0.37 -13.20
C ARG A 179 23.63 0.44 -13.22
N ARG A 180 22.66 0.12 -12.34
CA ARG A 180 21.39 0.84 -12.20
C ARG A 180 20.98 0.90 -10.73
N VAL A 181 20.56 2.09 -10.30
CA VAL A 181 19.97 2.31 -8.98
C VAL A 181 18.74 3.20 -9.12
N GLN A 182 17.65 2.81 -8.49
CA GLN A 182 16.51 3.69 -8.27
C GLN A 182 16.45 4.08 -6.79
N VAL A 183 16.33 5.38 -6.52
CA VAL A 183 16.10 5.95 -5.18
C VAL A 183 14.66 6.43 -5.12
N GLY A 184 13.89 5.93 -4.15
CA GLY A 184 12.44 6.12 -4.07
C GLY A 184 11.69 5.05 -4.88
N LEU A 185 10.51 4.67 -4.40
CA LEU A 185 9.64 3.67 -5.03
C LEU A 185 8.62 4.33 -5.96
N THR A 186 8.18 3.62 -6.98
CA THR A 186 7.04 4.05 -7.80
C THR A 186 5.78 4.02 -6.93
N SER A 187 5.11 5.16 -6.79
CA SER A 187 3.90 5.31 -5.99
C SER A 187 2.87 6.16 -6.75
N HIS A 188 1.64 5.68 -6.78
CA HIS A 188 0.50 6.39 -7.37
C HIS A 188 -0.32 7.10 -6.28
N ASP A 189 -1.58 6.73 -6.09
CA ASP A 189 -2.43 7.27 -5.02
C ASP A 189 -2.46 6.34 -3.80
N ASP A 190 -3.20 6.74 -2.75
CA ASP A 190 -3.33 5.89 -1.57
C ASP A 190 -4.00 4.57 -1.94
N PHE A 191 -3.32 3.48 -1.59
CA PHE A 191 -3.77 2.09 -1.74
C PHE A 191 -4.30 1.76 -3.14
N SER A 192 -3.72 2.36 -4.19
CA SER A 192 -4.21 2.29 -5.57
C SER A 192 -3.07 2.14 -6.57
N ILE A 193 -3.39 1.50 -7.69
CA ILE A 193 -2.52 1.38 -8.87
C ILE A 193 -3.27 1.91 -10.09
N ASP A 194 -2.71 2.91 -10.76
CA ASP A 194 -3.15 3.29 -12.12
C ASP A 194 -2.35 2.46 -13.14
N PRO A 195 -2.98 1.50 -13.84
CA PRO A 195 -2.27 0.64 -14.80
C PRO A 195 -1.60 1.39 -15.95
N ARG A 196 -2.09 2.59 -16.30
CA ARG A 196 -1.51 3.41 -17.37
C ARG A 196 -0.16 4.02 -16.96
N ARG A 197 0.10 4.15 -15.67
CA ARG A 197 1.32 4.70 -15.07
C ARG A 197 2.23 3.61 -14.50
N ALA A 198 1.71 2.40 -14.36
CA ALA A 198 2.43 1.29 -13.77
C ALA A 198 3.39 0.64 -14.77
N PRO A 199 4.60 0.23 -14.36
CA PRO A 199 5.45 -0.63 -15.18
C PRO A 199 4.69 -1.89 -15.61
N ASN A 200 4.84 -2.30 -16.88
CA ASN A 200 4.17 -3.47 -17.45
C ASN A 200 2.63 -3.47 -17.34
N GLY A 201 2.00 -2.31 -17.04
CA GLY A 201 0.57 -2.20 -16.89
C GLY A 201 0.01 -2.91 -15.64
N TYR A 202 0.82 -3.13 -14.60
CA TYR A 202 0.35 -3.75 -13.36
C TYR A 202 -0.86 -3.04 -12.78
N SER A 203 -1.74 -3.82 -12.18
CA SER A 203 -3.04 -3.39 -11.61
C SER A 203 -3.22 -3.88 -10.17
N MET A 204 -4.28 -3.45 -9.49
CA MET A 204 -4.64 -3.95 -8.16
C MET A 204 -4.93 -5.47 -8.15
N PRO A 205 -5.61 -6.09 -9.15
CA PRO A 205 -5.71 -7.55 -9.27
C PRO A 205 -4.36 -8.25 -9.34
N ASP A 206 -3.35 -7.70 -10.06
CA ASP A 206 -2.01 -8.28 -10.11
C ASP A 206 -1.32 -8.22 -8.74
N PHE A 207 -1.50 -7.13 -8.01
CA PHE A 207 -0.98 -6.98 -6.65
C PHE A 207 -1.62 -7.98 -5.67
N THR A 208 -2.93 -8.15 -5.69
CA THR A 208 -3.60 -9.12 -4.81
C THR A 208 -3.26 -10.57 -5.18
N ALA A 209 -3.14 -10.88 -6.47
CA ALA A 209 -2.66 -12.19 -6.93
C ALA A 209 -1.21 -12.46 -6.48
N PHE A 210 -0.34 -11.45 -6.60
CA PHE A 210 1.03 -11.52 -6.08
C PHE A 210 1.05 -11.80 -4.57
N LEU A 211 0.23 -11.12 -3.78
CA LEU A 211 0.16 -11.35 -2.33
C LEU A 211 -0.35 -12.76 -2.00
N ARG A 212 -1.39 -13.24 -2.70
CA ARG A 212 -1.87 -14.61 -2.52
C ARG A 212 -0.77 -15.64 -2.80
N ALA A 213 -0.02 -15.45 -3.88
CA ALA A 213 1.11 -16.33 -4.21
C ALA A 213 2.23 -16.26 -3.16
N ALA A 214 2.61 -15.04 -2.71
CA ALA A 214 3.66 -14.83 -1.71
C ALA A 214 3.36 -15.50 -0.36
N TYR A 215 2.08 -15.54 0.03
CA TYR A 215 1.62 -16.18 1.26
C TYR A 215 1.09 -17.61 1.06
N GLY A 216 1.18 -18.18 -0.15
CA GLY A 216 0.73 -19.55 -0.44
C GLY A 216 -0.78 -19.76 -0.27
N LEU A 217 -1.58 -18.72 -0.52
CA LEU A 217 -3.03 -18.76 -0.29
C LEU A 217 -3.73 -19.51 -1.44
N PRO A 218 -4.65 -20.46 -1.13
CA PRO A 218 -5.16 -21.39 -2.13
C PRO A 218 -6.31 -20.85 -3.00
N ARG A 219 -6.94 -19.70 -2.63
CA ARG A 219 -8.15 -19.23 -3.31
C ARG A 219 -7.91 -17.94 -4.08
N ASP A 220 -8.02 -18.02 -5.39
CA ASP A 220 -7.94 -16.85 -6.27
C ASP A 220 -9.28 -16.13 -6.42
N ALA A 221 -10.40 -16.87 -6.38
CA ALA A 221 -11.74 -16.34 -6.51
C ALA A 221 -12.70 -16.99 -5.52
N VAL A 222 -13.84 -16.33 -5.30
CA VAL A 222 -14.92 -16.92 -4.49
C VAL A 222 -15.52 -18.13 -5.20
N LEU A 223 -15.98 -19.09 -4.42
CA LEU A 223 -16.64 -20.27 -4.95
C LEU A 223 -18.13 -19.99 -5.15
N PRO A 224 -18.76 -20.54 -6.20
CA PRO A 224 -20.19 -20.38 -6.44
C PRO A 224 -21.03 -20.78 -5.22
N VAL A 225 -22.03 -19.96 -4.91
CA VAL A 225 -23.01 -20.21 -3.86
C VAL A 225 -24.30 -20.74 -4.50
N ALA A 226 -24.81 -21.89 -4.03
CA ALA A 226 -26.01 -22.48 -4.58
C ALA A 226 -27.22 -21.52 -4.44
N PRO A 227 -28.14 -21.48 -5.43
CA PRO A 227 -29.38 -20.74 -5.34
C PRO A 227 -30.24 -21.22 -4.15
N ARG A 228 -31.07 -20.31 -3.61
CA ARG A 228 -31.98 -20.63 -2.51
C ARG A 228 -32.91 -21.77 -2.91
N GLY A 229 -32.89 -22.88 -2.17
CA GLY A 229 -33.80 -24.03 -2.41
C GLY A 229 -33.24 -25.18 -3.26
N GLN A 230 -32.02 -25.09 -3.79
CA GLN A 230 -31.34 -26.16 -4.50
C GLN A 230 -30.29 -26.85 -3.61
N GLY A 231 -30.69 -27.87 -2.87
CA GLY A 231 -29.78 -28.79 -2.17
C GLY A 231 -28.93 -28.19 -0.99
N GLN A 232 -28.11 -29.06 -0.39
CA GLN A 232 -27.12 -28.65 0.65
C GLN A 232 -25.91 -27.99 0.01
N GLY A 233 -26.07 -26.75 -0.50
CA GLY A 233 -24.93 -25.94 -0.99
C GLY A 233 -24.03 -25.45 0.15
N ARG A 234 -22.76 -25.21 -0.14
CA ARG A 234 -21.81 -24.60 0.78
C ARG A 234 -22.37 -23.25 1.28
N ARG A 235 -22.29 -23.01 2.60
CA ARG A 235 -22.58 -21.69 3.17
C ARG A 235 -21.39 -20.77 2.93
N PRO A 236 -21.59 -19.55 2.41
CA PRO A 236 -20.49 -18.59 2.30
C PRO A 236 -20.04 -18.16 3.69
N ARG A 237 -18.73 -17.94 3.84
CA ARG A 237 -18.11 -17.54 5.10
C ARG A 237 -17.98 -16.03 5.18
N LEU A 238 -18.47 -15.44 6.25
CA LEU A 238 -18.33 -14.01 6.59
C LEU A 238 -17.31 -13.85 7.72
N LEU A 239 -16.24 -13.10 7.48
CA LEU A 239 -15.32 -12.66 8.50
C LEU A 239 -15.82 -11.34 9.11
N VAL A 240 -16.04 -11.34 10.43
CA VAL A 240 -16.32 -10.12 11.22
C VAL A 240 -15.03 -9.68 11.90
N ILE A 241 -14.50 -8.52 11.50
CA ILE A 241 -13.32 -7.93 12.15
C ILE A 241 -13.78 -7.11 13.34
N ALA A 242 -13.68 -7.70 14.55
CA ALA A 242 -14.26 -7.16 15.78
C ALA A 242 -13.46 -5.97 16.35
N ARG A 243 -12.14 -5.91 16.11
CA ARG A 243 -11.16 -4.94 16.68
C ARG A 243 -11.14 -4.94 18.21
N ALA A 244 -9.95 -4.77 18.81
CA ALA A 244 -9.78 -4.85 20.25
C ALA A 244 -9.72 -3.49 20.96
N ARG A 245 -9.33 -2.40 20.25
CA ARG A 245 -8.98 -1.13 20.91
C ARG A 245 -9.99 0.00 20.69
N ASN A 246 -10.24 0.39 19.43
CA ASN A 246 -11.12 1.49 19.04
C ASN A 246 -11.90 1.12 17.78
N ARG A 247 -13.01 1.79 17.56
CA ARG A 247 -13.95 1.45 16.48
C ARG A 247 -14.34 -0.04 16.53
N ARG A 248 -14.56 -0.53 17.77
CA ARG A 248 -15.01 -1.91 18.00
C ARG A 248 -16.49 -2.02 17.69
N PHE A 249 -16.91 -3.19 17.27
CA PHE A 249 -18.32 -3.56 17.37
C PHE A 249 -18.67 -3.93 18.80
N LEU A 250 -19.57 -3.20 19.44
CA LEU A 250 -20.00 -3.50 20.81
C LEU A 250 -21.01 -4.64 20.90
N ASN A 251 -21.62 -5.00 19.78
CA ASN A 251 -22.65 -6.06 19.69
C ASN A 251 -22.29 -7.16 18.68
N VAL A 252 -21.03 -7.57 18.65
CA VAL A 252 -20.47 -8.59 17.71
C VAL A 252 -21.33 -9.84 17.64
N GLU A 253 -21.74 -10.39 18.79
CA GLU A 253 -22.56 -11.61 18.85
C GLU A 253 -23.94 -11.42 18.20
N GLN A 254 -24.50 -10.25 18.30
CA GLN A 254 -25.78 -9.94 17.64
C GLN A 254 -25.59 -9.85 16.12
N ILE A 255 -24.51 -9.21 15.65
CA ILE A 255 -24.13 -9.14 14.24
C ILE A 255 -23.94 -10.56 13.69
N ALA A 256 -23.17 -11.39 14.41
CA ALA A 256 -22.91 -12.78 14.02
C ALA A 256 -24.21 -13.62 13.94
N ARG A 257 -25.13 -13.47 14.90
CA ARG A 257 -26.45 -14.13 14.85
C ARG A 257 -27.28 -13.65 13.67
N GLY A 258 -27.27 -12.34 13.39
CA GLY A 258 -27.95 -11.76 12.21
C GLY A 258 -27.43 -12.37 10.91
N ALA A 259 -26.11 -12.43 10.74
CA ALA A 259 -25.46 -12.98 9.56
C ALA A 259 -25.75 -14.49 9.40
N ARG A 260 -25.75 -15.27 10.49
CA ARG A 260 -26.14 -16.70 10.45
C ARG A 260 -27.59 -16.89 10.01
N ARG A 261 -28.53 -16.02 10.43
CA ARG A 261 -29.94 -16.06 9.99
C ARG A 261 -30.06 -15.77 8.48
N VAL A 262 -29.23 -14.91 7.93
CA VAL A 262 -29.18 -14.63 6.49
C VAL A 262 -28.59 -15.81 5.70
N GLY A 263 -27.81 -16.68 6.37
CA GLY A 263 -27.27 -17.91 5.78
C GLY A 263 -25.75 -18.00 5.71
N PHE A 264 -25.03 -17.08 6.33
CA PHE A 264 -23.56 -17.14 6.40
C PHE A 264 -23.07 -18.13 7.47
N GLU A 265 -21.94 -18.77 7.22
CA GLU A 265 -21.02 -19.24 8.25
C GLU A 265 -20.23 -18.03 8.74
N VAL A 266 -20.17 -17.81 10.05
CA VAL A 266 -19.57 -16.59 10.59
C VAL A 266 -18.32 -16.90 11.41
N VAL A 267 -17.23 -16.25 11.05
CA VAL A 267 -15.97 -16.24 11.80
C VAL A 267 -15.78 -14.84 12.36
N VAL A 268 -15.45 -14.76 13.65
CA VAL A 268 -15.14 -13.48 14.32
C VAL A 268 -13.65 -13.47 14.66
N SER A 269 -12.98 -12.37 14.35
CA SER A 269 -11.57 -12.16 14.70
C SER A 269 -11.32 -10.71 15.07
N GLU A 270 -10.51 -10.49 16.10
CA GLU A 270 -10.08 -9.14 16.51
C GLU A 270 -8.98 -8.56 15.61
N GLY A 271 -8.45 -9.35 14.69
CA GLY A 271 -7.23 -9.10 13.95
C GLY A 271 -6.03 -9.72 14.64
N GLY A 272 -5.00 -10.05 13.89
CA GLY A 272 -3.75 -10.65 14.39
C GLY A 272 -2.58 -9.70 14.19
N HIS A 273 -1.51 -9.89 14.99
CA HIS A 273 -0.23 -9.22 14.77
C HIS A 273 0.55 -9.89 13.64
N GLU A 274 0.34 -11.19 13.44
CA GLU A 274 0.96 -12.00 12.40
C GLU A 274 0.16 -11.93 11.11
N VAL A 275 0.87 -11.66 9.99
CA VAL A 275 0.22 -11.47 8.69
C VAL A 275 -0.28 -12.79 8.10
N ALA A 276 0.56 -13.83 8.08
CA ALA A 276 0.24 -15.08 7.39
C ALA A 276 -1.01 -15.78 7.94
N PRO A 277 -1.20 -16.00 9.27
CA PRO A 277 -2.41 -16.64 9.79
C PRO A 277 -3.69 -15.84 9.49
N PHE A 278 -3.60 -14.51 9.52
CA PHE A 278 -4.76 -13.68 9.20
C PHE A 278 -5.05 -13.66 7.70
N ALA A 279 -4.03 -13.72 6.85
CA ALA A 279 -4.17 -13.84 5.41
C ALA A 279 -4.87 -15.15 5.01
N GLU A 280 -4.51 -16.28 5.63
CA GLU A 280 -5.20 -17.57 5.45
C GLU A 280 -6.67 -17.48 5.88
N LEU A 281 -6.93 -16.87 7.04
CA LEU A 281 -8.29 -16.67 7.53
C LEU A 281 -9.12 -15.83 6.55
N ALA A 282 -8.60 -14.69 6.10
CA ALA A 282 -9.26 -13.79 5.15
C ALA A 282 -9.50 -14.48 3.80
N ASN A 283 -8.47 -15.16 3.26
CA ASN A 283 -8.59 -15.91 2.01
C ASN A 283 -9.61 -17.05 2.08
N GLY A 284 -9.80 -17.63 3.28
CA GLY A 284 -10.82 -18.65 3.54
C GLY A 284 -12.27 -18.12 3.57
N CYS A 285 -12.48 -16.80 3.49
CA CYS A 285 -13.80 -16.16 3.57
C CYS A 285 -14.29 -15.65 2.23
N ASP A 286 -15.61 -15.53 2.08
CA ASP A 286 -16.30 -15.04 0.87
C ASP A 286 -16.78 -13.59 1.06
N ALA A 287 -16.84 -13.16 2.30
CA ALA A 287 -17.19 -11.79 2.66
C ALA A 287 -16.43 -11.37 3.92
N VAL A 288 -16.22 -10.07 4.05
CA VAL A 288 -15.69 -9.45 5.26
C VAL A 288 -16.56 -8.27 5.66
N VAL A 289 -16.69 -8.05 6.97
CA VAL A 289 -17.26 -6.83 7.53
C VAL A 289 -16.37 -6.30 8.64
N GLY A 290 -16.13 -5.00 8.62
CA GLY A 290 -15.39 -4.31 9.68
C GLY A 290 -15.65 -2.81 9.69
N VAL A 291 -15.34 -2.17 10.82
CA VAL A 291 -15.36 -0.71 10.90
C VAL A 291 -14.11 -0.15 10.23
N HIS A 292 -14.30 0.94 9.47
CA HIS A 292 -13.20 1.65 8.78
C HIS A 292 -11.91 1.73 9.61
N GLY A 293 -10.80 1.48 8.95
CA GLY A 293 -9.45 1.60 9.50
C GLY A 293 -8.55 0.41 9.18
N ALA A 294 -7.32 0.46 9.64
CA ALA A 294 -6.21 -0.39 9.22
C ALA A 294 -6.48 -1.92 9.20
N GLY A 295 -7.40 -2.42 10.03
CA GLY A 295 -7.79 -3.84 9.98
C GLY A 295 -8.42 -4.27 8.65
N LEU A 296 -9.05 -3.34 7.93
CA LEU A 296 -9.66 -3.60 6.62
C LEU A 296 -8.63 -3.77 5.49
N THR A 297 -7.37 -3.39 5.70
CA THR A 297 -6.28 -3.65 4.75
C THR A 297 -6.12 -5.14 4.44
N ASN A 298 -6.54 -6.03 5.35
CA ASN A 298 -6.56 -7.47 5.10
C ASN A 298 -7.45 -7.92 3.94
N SER A 299 -8.27 -7.02 3.38
CA SER A 299 -9.04 -7.25 2.16
C SER A 299 -8.17 -7.64 0.96
N VAL A 300 -6.88 -7.27 0.95
CA VAL A 300 -5.91 -7.66 -0.10
C VAL A 300 -5.74 -9.18 -0.25
N PHE A 301 -6.09 -9.95 0.78
CA PHE A 301 -5.99 -11.41 0.78
C PHE A 301 -7.29 -12.12 0.41
N LEU A 302 -8.40 -11.38 0.31
CA LEU A 302 -9.68 -11.95 -0.09
C LEU A 302 -9.60 -12.52 -1.51
N PRO A 303 -10.33 -13.60 -1.80
CA PRO A 303 -10.46 -14.07 -3.16
C PRO A 303 -11.24 -13.03 -4.01
N THR A 304 -10.88 -12.93 -5.29
CA THR A 304 -11.56 -12.05 -6.25
C THR A 304 -13.07 -12.34 -6.26
N GLY A 305 -13.88 -11.30 -6.28
CA GLY A 305 -15.34 -11.38 -6.21
C GLY A 305 -15.90 -11.49 -4.80
N ALA A 306 -15.08 -11.57 -3.75
CA ALA A 306 -15.55 -11.52 -2.36
C ALA A 306 -16.28 -10.19 -2.07
N VAL A 307 -17.21 -10.22 -1.11
CA VAL A 307 -17.94 -9.03 -0.69
C VAL A 307 -17.20 -8.34 0.45
N PHE A 308 -16.93 -7.05 0.28
CA PHE A 308 -16.27 -6.22 1.27
C PHE A 308 -17.26 -5.19 1.83
N ILE A 309 -17.66 -5.38 3.10
CA ILE A 309 -18.60 -4.50 3.80
C ILE A 309 -17.81 -3.60 4.74
N GLN A 310 -17.76 -2.32 4.42
CA GLN A 310 -17.16 -1.30 5.28
C GLN A 310 -18.24 -0.61 6.10
N VAL A 311 -18.14 -0.67 7.42
CA VAL A 311 -18.91 0.18 8.31
C VAL A 311 -18.16 1.49 8.47
N VAL A 312 -18.71 2.54 7.88
CA VAL A 312 -18.18 3.90 7.97
C VAL A 312 -18.61 4.47 9.32
N PRO A 313 -17.69 4.92 10.19
CA PRO A 313 -18.05 5.50 11.49
C PRO A 313 -18.88 6.78 11.33
N PHE A 314 -19.70 7.07 12.31
CA PHE A 314 -20.38 8.36 12.40
C PHE A 314 -19.37 9.53 12.34
N GLY A 315 -19.75 10.64 11.73
CA GLY A 315 -18.94 11.86 11.69
C GLY A 315 -18.55 12.32 10.29
N LYS A 316 -19.37 12.08 9.28
CA LYS A 316 -19.11 12.50 7.88
C LYS A 316 -17.82 11.88 7.31
N MET A 317 -17.60 10.60 7.60
CA MET A 317 -16.39 9.87 7.21
C MET A 317 -16.51 9.14 5.85
N GLU A 318 -17.62 9.32 5.13
CA GLU A 318 -17.94 8.58 3.90
C GLU A 318 -16.87 8.76 2.81
N HIS A 319 -16.46 10.00 2.57
CA HIS A 319 -15.44 10.29 1.54
C HIS A 319 -14.08 9.63 1.88
N ILE A 320 -13.67 9.73 3.16
CA ILE A 320 -12.43 9.09 3.63
C ILE A 320 -12.54 7.57 3.51
N GLY A 321 -13.71 7.01 3.87
CA GLY A 321 -13.96 5.58 3.72
C GLY A 321 -13.90 5.10 2.27
N GLU A 322 -14.43 5.90 1.35
CA GLU A 322 -14.43 5.61 -0.09
C GLU A 322 -13.00 5.65 -0.66
N VAL A 323 -12.24 6.71 -0.36
CA VAL A 323 -10.86 6.86 -0.86
C VAL A 323 -9.93 5.79 -0.29
N ASP A 324 -9.98 5.51 1.01
CA ASP A 324 -9.04 4.58 1.64
C ASP A 324 -9.33 3.11 1.30
N PHE A 325 -10.62 2.73 1.13
CA PHE A 325 -11.01 1.33 0.97
C PHE A 325 -12.06 1.07 -0.11
N GLY A 326 -13.00 2.00 -0.37
CA GLY A 326 -14.08 1.78 -1.31
C GLY A 326 -13.59 1.62 -2.75
N VAL A 327 -12.90 2.64 -3.27
CA VAL A 327 -12.29 2.60 -4.60
C VAL A 327 -11.26 1.48 -4.70
N PRO A 328 -10.30 1.33 -3.74
CA PRO A 328 -9.35 0.23 -3.77
C PRO A 328 -9.99 -1.16 -3.79
N ALA A 329 -11.09 -1.37 -3.05
CA ALA A 329 -11.78 -2.65 -3.03
C ALA A 329 -12.37 -3.01 -4.41
N VAL A 330 -12.99 -2.04 -5.09
CA VAL A 330 -13.50 -2.22 -6.45
C VAL A 330 -12.35 -2.52 -7.42
N ASP A 331 -11.25 -1.79 -7.32
CA ASP A 331 -10.07 -1.98 -8.16
C ASP A 331 -9.42 -3.36 -7.95
N MET A 332 -9.50 -3.92 -6.73
CA MET A 332 -9.08 -5.29 -6.42
C MET A 332 -10.03 -6.38 -6.96
N GLY A 333 -11.15 -5.99 -7.57
CA GLY A 333 -12.19 -6.91 -8.03
C GLY A 333 -13.10 -7.45 -6.91
N LEU A 334 -13.18 -6.74 -5.78
CA LEU A 334 -14.10 -7.04 -4.69
C LEU A 334 -15.45 -6.34 -4.92
N ARG A 335 -16.53 -6.86 -4.31
CA ARG A 335 -17.86 -6.27 -4.33
C ARG A 335 -18.05 -5.43 -3.08
N TYR A 336 -17.91 -4.11 -3.23
CA TYR A 336 -17.91 -3.17 -2.13
C TYR A 336 -19.33 -2.77 -1.71
N ILE A 337 -19.55 -2.72 -0.39
CA ILE A 337 -20.75 -2.18 0.25
C ILE A 337 -20.32 -1.26 1.39
N ALA A 338 -20.73 0.02 1.34
CA ALA A 338 -20.59 0.95 2.45
C ALA A 338 -21.87 0.93 3.32
N TYR A 339 -21.68 0.98 4.62
CA TYR A 339 -22.75 1.21 5.59
C TYR A 339 -22.34 2.35 6.52
N SER A 340 -23.02 3.50 6.42
CA SER A 340 -22.77 4.64 7.30
C SER A 340 -23.49 4.47 8.64
N ALA A 341 -22.71 4.38 9.72
CA ALA A 341 -23.24 4.34 11.07
C ALA A 341 -23.95 5.66 11.41
N GLY A 342 -25.16 5.55 11.93
CA GLY A 342 -25.91 6.69 12.44
C GLY A 342 -25.37 7.19 13.78
N VAL A 343 -25.82 8.36 14.19
CA VAL A 343 -25.43 8.96 15.48
C VAL A 343 -25.74 8.06 16.67
N GLU A 344 -26.87 7.35 16.64
CA GLU A 344 -27.30 6.42 17.71
C GLU A 344 -26.49 5.12 17.74
N GLU A 345 -25.75 4.85 16.67
CA GLU A 345 -24.87 3.68 16.60
C GLU A 345 -23.45 3.97 17.09
N SER A 346 -23.14 5.27 17.30
CA SER A 346 -21.84 5.75 17.78
C SER A 346 -21.83 5.98 19.28
N THR A 347 -20.79 5.50 19.96
CA THR A 347 -20.60 5.78 21.40
C THR A 347 -20.26 7.24 21.71
N LEU A 348 -20.06 8.09 20.70
CA LEU A 348 -19.80 9.52 20.92
C LEU A 348 -20.98 10.22 21.59
N VAL A 349 -22.22 9.79 21.32
CA VAL A 349 -23.40 10.32 22.02
C VAL A 349 -23.33 10.06 23.52
N ASP A 350 -22.96 8.84 23.90
CA ASP A 350 -22.87 8.41 25.30
C ASP A 350 -21.72 9.09 26.03
N THR A 351 -20.60 9.34 25.33
CA THR A 351 -19.36 9.82 25.94
C THR A 351 -19.24 11.34 25.95
N LEU A 352 -19.81 12.03 24.97
CA LEU A 352 -19.67 13.47 24.77
C LEU A 352 -20.99 14.24 24.95
N GLY A 353 -22.14 13.54 24.83
CA GLY A 353 -23.46 14.16 24.81
C GLY A 353 -23.84 14.74 23.44
N ARG A 354 -25.16 14.90 23.23
CA ARG A 354 -25.73 15.34 21.94
C ARG A 354 -25.35 16.76 21.52
N ASP A 355 -25.06 17.63 22.48
CA ASP A 355 -24.73 19.03 22.19
C ASP A 355 -23.26 19.27 21.90
N HIS A 356 -22.42 18.27 22.09
CA HIS A 356 -20.98 18.39 21.78
C HIS A 356 -20.79 18.58 20.26
N PRO A 357 -19.89 19.48 19.82
CA PRO A 357 -19.66 19.77 18.39
C PRO A 357 -19.39 18.51 17.55
N ALA A 358 -18.63 17.55 18.06
CA ALA A 358 -18.35 16.31 17.34
C ALA A 358 -19.61 15.43 17.11
N VAL A 359 -20.70 15.66 17.81
CA VAL A 359 -21.98 14.96 17.64
C VAL A 359 -22.96 15.81 16.86
N LYS A 360 -23.08 17.10 17.23
CA LYS A 360 -24.09 18.02 16.69
C LYS A 360 -23.72 18.62 15.33
N ASP A 361 -22.43 18.92 15.11
CA ASP A 361 -21.90 19.55 13.89
C ASP A 361 -20.57 18.92 13.47
N PRO A 362 -20.58 17.69 12.92
CA PRO A 362 -19.35 17.03 12.47
C PRO A 362 -18.54 17.86 11.47
N GLU A 363 -19.19 18.70 10.66
CA GLU A 363 -18.48 19.54 9.68
C GLU A 363 -17.58 20.56 10.36
N SER A 364 -17.93 21.07 11.54
CA SER A 364 -17.05 21.96 12.31
C SER A 364 -15.77 21.26 12.75
N ILE A 365 -15.84 19.96 13.04
CA ILE A 365 -14.66 19.13 13.36
C ILE A 365 -13.77 18.95 12.14
N HIS A 366 -14.34 18.66 10.96
CA HIS A 366 -13.59 18.57 9.71
C HIS A 366 -12.88 19.91 9.38
N ARG A 367 -13.56 21.05 9.54
CA ARG A 367 -12.94 22.38 9.38
C ARG A 367 -11.81 22.65 10.37
N SER A 368 -11.80 22.01 11.53
CA SER A 368 -10.74 22.14 12.54
C SER A 368 -9.48 21.32 12.21
N GLY A 369 -9.50 20.56 11.12
CA GLY A 369 -8.37 19.81 10.58
C GLY A 369 -8.29 18.34 11.01
N TRP A 370 -7.43 17.61 10.30
CA TRP A 370 -7.29 16.15 10.42
C TRP A 370 -7.08 15.64 11.85
N GLY A 371 -6.29 16.37 12.67
CA GLY A 371 -6.04 15.96 14.06
C GLY A 371 -7.32 15.80 14.88
N LYS A 372 -8.32 16.68 14.67
CA LYS A 372 -9.61 16.60 15.36
C LYS A 372 -10.51 15.51 14.78
N VAL A 373 -10.51 15.31 13.48
CA VAL A 373 -11.19 14.18 12.82
C VAL A 373 -10.68 12.86 13.36
N ALA A 374 -9.36 12.69 13.38
CA ALA A 374 -8.71 11.48 13.89
C ALA A 374 -8.99 11.27 15.40
N GLU A 375 -8.96 12.34 16.21
CA GLU A 375 -9.24 12.27 17.64
C GLU A 375 -10.64 11.73 17.91
N TYR A 376 -11.67 12.33 17.32
CA TYR A 376 -13.06 11.98 17.62
C TYR A 376 -13.52 10.74 16.86
N TYR A 377 -13.41 10.74 15.52
CA TYR A 377 -14.07 9.73 14.70
C TYR A 377 -13.24 8.46 14.48
N LEU A 378 -11.92 8.54 14.61
CA LEU A 378 -11.05 7.36 14.51
C LEU A 378 -10.54 6.87 15.87
N GLY A 379 -10.47 7.76 16.88
CA GLY A 379 -9.87 7.45 18.19
C GLY A 379 -10.85 7.14 19.30
N ARG A 380 -11.98 7.85 19.36
CA ARG A 380 -12.87 7.87 20.55
C ARG A 380 -14.21 7.20 20.35
N GLN A 381 -14.55 6.66 19.18
CA GLN A 381 -15.83 5.99 19.02
C GLN A 381 -15.68 4.48 18.83
N ASP A 382 -16.64 3.76 19.41
CA ASP A 382 -17.01 2.39 19.09
C ASP A 382 -18.39 2.37 18.46
N ILE A 383 -18.78 1.25 17.85
CA ILE A 383 -20.01 1.14 17.07
C ILE A 383 -20.90 0.04 17.64
N ARG A 384 -22.17 0.40 17.90
CA ARG A 384 -23.25 -0.55 18.21
C ARG A 384 -24.24 -0.55 17.03
N LEU A 385 -24.07 -1.50 16.11
CA LEU A 385 -24.94 -1.56 14.92
C LEU A 385 -26.42 -1.77 15.27
N ASP A 386 -27.29 -0.98 14.68
CA ASP A 386 -28.73 -1.26 14.62
C ASP A 386 -28.96 -2.42 13.64
N LEU A 387 -29.37 -3.56 14.16
CA LEU A 387 -29.54 -4.76 13.35
C LEU A 387 -30.70 -4.65 12.36
N ALA A 388 -31.74 -3.86 12.68
CA ALA A 388 -32.82 -3.65 11.73
C ALA A 388 -32.36 -2.88 10.48
N ARG A 389 -31.49 -1.90 10.68
CA ARG A 389 -30.85 -1.15 9.59
C ARG A 389 -29.76 -1.96 8.89
N PHE A 390 -29.03 -2.82 9.60
CA PHE A 390 -27.87 -3.54 9.06
C PHE A 390 -28.24 -4.88 8.36
N GLU A 391 -29.32 -5.55 8.73
CA GLU A 391 -29.73 -6.82 8.11
C GLU A 391 -29.93 -6.73 6.59
N PRO A 392 -30.51 -5.65 6.00
CA PRO A 392 -30.57 -5.48 4.55
C PRO A 392 -29.20 -5.51 3.88
N VAL A 393 -28.15 -4.98 4.52
CA VAL A 393 -26.75 -5.02 4.02
C VAL A 393 -26.23 -6.45 3.96
N LEU A 394 -26.48 -7.25 5.00
CA LEU A 394 -26.12 -8.67 5.01
C LEU A 394 -26.86 -9.47 3.92
N ARG A 395 -28.13 -9.15 3.69
CA ARG A 395 -28.91 -9.77 2.60
C ARG A 395 -28.35 -9.39 1.24
N LYS A 396 -28.02 -8.12 1.02
CA LYS A 396 -27.39 -7.65 -0.22
C LYS A 396 -26.05 -8.34 -0.46
N ALA A 397 -25.23 -8.50 0.58
CA ALA A 397 -23.96 -9.25 0.48
C ALA A 397 -24.19 -10.71 0.03
N MET A 398 -25.20 -11.37 0.59
CA MET A 398 -25.56 -12.74 0.19
C MET A 398 -26.07 -12.81 -1.26
N GLU A 399 -26.83 -11.81 -1.73
CA GLU A 399 -27.30 -11.71 -3.12
C GLU A 399 -26.12 -11.57 -4.07
N LEU A 400 -25.19 -10.65 -3.78
CA LEU A 400 -24.00 -10.45 -4.59
C LEU A 400 -23.17 -11.73 -4.74
N LEU A 401 -23.03 -12.53 -3.67
CA LEU A 401 -22.33 -13.81 -3.74
C LEU A 401 -23.04 -14.86 -4.59
N ARG A 402 -24.38 -14.79 -4.70
CA ARG A 402 -25.19 -15.69 -5.54
C ARG A 402 -25.25 -15.28 -7.01
N GLU A 403 -25.07 -14.00 -7.31
CA GLU A 403 -25.05 -13.46 -8.68
C GLU A 403 -23.77 -13.85 -9.45
N GLN A 404 -22.78 -14.42 -8.79
CA GLN A 404 -21.54 -14.89 -9.43
C GLN A 404 -21.83 -16.22 -10.16
N ARG A 405 -21.93 -16.13 -11.49
CA ARG A 405 -22.08 -17.28 -12.41
C ARG A 405 -20.83 -17.48 -13.22
#